data_dba920ca791a013cf7ac150a2bb9ee86
#
_entry.id   dba920ca791a013cf7ac150a2bb9ee86
#
_cell.length_a   1.000
_cell.length_b   1.000
_cell.length_c   1.000
_cell.angle_alpha   90.00
_cell.angle_beta   90.00
_cell.angle_gamma   90.00
#
_symmetry.space_group_name_H-M   'P 1'
#
loop_
_entity.id
_entity.type
_entity.pdbx_description
1 polymer ?
#
loop_
_entity_poly.entity_id
_entity_poly.type
_entity_poly.pdbx_seq_one_letter_code
_entity_poly.pdbx_strand_id
1 'polypeptide(L)' 'MPWTKDNYPVSLKYFMAPVRNKAIEIANALLNEGAEEDRAIAIATSKAEEWAENRGMKVRKANAPENKK' A
#
# COMPACT_ATOMS: atom_id res chain seq x y z
N MET A 1 3.48 15.15 4.90
CA MET A 1 3.18 13.91 4.21
C MET A 1 1.68 13.76 4.05
N PRO A 2 1.20 13.50 2.84
CA PRO A 2 -0.25 13.47 2.60
C PRO A 2 -0.96 12.29 3.25
N TRP A 3 -0.27 11.17 3.44
CA TRP A 3 -0.92 10.02 4.06
C TRP A 3 -0.20 9.57 5.30
N THR A 4 -0.98 9.06 6.26
CA THR A 4 -0.46 8.54 7.52
C THR A 4 -1.10 7.19 7.78
N LYS A 5 -0.68 6.52 8.85
CA LYS A 5 -1.26 5.24 9.22
C LYS A 5 -2.73 5.36 9.59
N ASP A 6 -3.21 6.58 9.87
CA ASP A 6 -4.60 6.81 10.24
C ASP A 6 -5.40 7.47 9.12
N ASN A 7 -4.74 7.91 8.06
CA ASN A 7 -5.39 8.59 6.96
C ASN A 7 -4.69 8.20 5.66
N TYR A 8 -5.23 7.22 4.97
CA TYR A 8 -4.60 6.63 3.80
C TYR A 8 -5.66 6.29 2.76
N PRO A 9 -5.24 6.02 1.51
CA PRO A 9 -6.22 5.67 0.47
C PRO A 9 -7.02 4.44 0.84
N VAL A 10 -8.29 4.45 0.48
CA VAL A 10 -9.20 3.35 0.78
C VAL A 10 -8.68 2.03 0.23
N SER A 11 -7.99 2.07 -0.90
CA SER A 11 -7.48 0.85 -1.52
C SER A 11 -6.49 0.10 -0.63
N LEU A 12 -5.95 0.74 0.40
CA LEU A 12 -5.00 0.09 1.31
C LEU A 12 -5.67 -0.48 2.56
N LYS A 13 -6.99 -0.33 2.66
CA LYS A 13 -7.72 -0.65 3.88
C LYS A 13 -7.56 -2.10 4.31
N TYR A 14 -7.51 -3.02 3.34
CA TYR A 14 -7.50 -4.45 3.64
C TYR A 14 -6.10 -5.05 3.71
N PHE A 15 -5.07 -4.23 3.56
CA PHE A 15 -3.71 -4.70 3.74
C PHE A 15 -3.41 -4.91 5.21
N MET A 16 -2.55 -5.90 5.50
CA MET A 16 -2.03 -6.03 6.84
C MET A 16 -1.27 -4.76 7.21
N ALA A 17 -1.27 -4.42 8.50
CA ALA A 17 -0.70 -3.16 8.95
C ALA A 17 0.73 -2.93 8.47
N PRO A 18 1.65 -3.90 8.57
CA PRO A 18 3.01 -3.64 8.08
C PRO A 18 3.06 -3.39 6.58
N VAL A 19 2.23 -4.08 5.81
CA VAL A 19 2.20 -3.89 4.37
C VAL A 19 1.58 -2.54 4.02
N ARG A 20 0.49 -2.18 4.71
CA ARG A 20 -0.14 -0.89 4.52
C ARG A 20 0.83 0.24 4.83
N ASN A 21 1.54 0.13 5.94
CA ASN A 21 2.49 1.18 6.32
C ASN A 21 3.61 1.30 5.30
N LYS A 22 4.05 0.18 4.76
CA LYS A 22 5.07 0.21 3.71
C LYS A 22 4.55 0.90 2.46
N ALA A 23 3.31 0.60 2.08
CA ALA A 23 2.70 1.24 0.92
C ALA A 23 2.57 2.75 1.13
N ILE A 24 2.18 3.17 2.32
CA ILE A 24 2.07 4.59 2.65
C ILE A 24 3.43 5.27 2.51
N GLU A 25 4.46 4.65 3.02
CA GLU A 25 5.80 5.18 2.94
C GLU A 25 6.24 5.37 1.49
N ILE A 26 6.02 4.36 0.68
CA ILE A 26 6.42 4.40 -0.72
C ILE A 26 5.61 5.46 -1.47
N ALA A 27 4.31 5.51 -1.23
CA ALA A 27 3.45 6.46 -1.92
C ALA A 27 3.83 7.90 -1.58
N ASN A 28 4.11 8.17 -0.30
CA ASN A 28 4.52 9.50 0.10
C ASN A 28 5.84 9.90 -0.55
N ALA A 29 6.78 8.96 -0.64
CA ALA A 29 8.05 9.23 -1.29
C ALA A 29 7.85 9.57 -2.76
N LEU A 30 6.98 8.84 -3.45
CA LEU A 30 6.71 9.09 -4.85
C LEU A 30 6.05 10.45 -5.06
N LEU A 31 5.11 10.81 -4.19
CA LEU A 31 4.49 12.14 -4.29
C LEU A 31 5.53 13.23 -4.09
N ASN A 32 6.44 13.03 -3.17
CA ASN A 32 7.50 14.01 -2.92
C ASN A 32 8.41 14.17 -4.13
N GLU A 33 8.49 13.14 -4.97
CA GLU A 33 9.27 13.19 -6.20
C GLU A 33 8.49 13.74 -7.37
N GLY A 34 7.22 14.08 -7.19
CA GLY A 34 6.41 14.68 -8.23
C GLY A 34 5.44 13.76 -8.93
N ALA A 35 5.28 12.52 -8.45
CA ALA A 35 4.33 11.60 -9.07
C ALA A 35 2.90 12.03 -8.77
N GLU A 36 1.99 11.71 -9.68
CA GLU A 36 0.57 11.93 -9.45
C GLU A 36 0.06 10.94 -8.41
N GLU A 37 -1.00 11.34 -7.70
CA GLU A 37 -1.53 10.53 -6.61
C GLU A 37 -1.91 9.11 -7.06
N ASP A 38 -2.68 9.02 -8.14
CA ASP A 38 -3.12 7.70 -8.61
C ASP A 38 -1.95 6.81 -8.95
N ARG A 39 -0.94 7.39 -9.60
CA ARG A 39 0.24 6.65 -9.97
C ARG A 39 1.05 6.25 -8.75
N ALA A 40 1.18 7.16 -7.81
CA ALA A 40 1.91 6.87 -6.58
C ALA A 40 1.26 5.71 -5.82
N ILE A 41 -0.05 5.72 -5.72
CA ILE A 41 -0.78 4.67 -5.03
C ILE A 41 -0.60 3.32 -5.74
N ALA A 42 -0.73 3.32 -7.07
CA ALA A 42 -0.61 2.08 -7.84
C ALA A 42 0.78 1.47 -7.69
N ILE A 43 1.82 2.29 -7.83
CA ILE A 43 3.19 1.82 -7.71
C ILE A 43 3.47 1.36 -6.29
N ALA A 44 3.02 2.14 -5.30
CA ALA A 44 3.27 1.82 -3.90
C ALA A 44 2.60 0.50 -3.52
N THR A 45 1.37 0.28 -4.00
CA THR A 45 0.66 -0.95 -3.73
C THR A 45 1.43 -2.15 -4.27
N SER A 46 1.86 -2.08 -5.52
CA SER A 46 2.60 -3.16 -6.15
C SER A 46 3.91 -3.44 -5.41
N LYS A 47 4.64 -2.39 -5.08
CA LYS A 47 5.93 -2.56 -4.41
C LYS A 47 5.78 -3.07 -2.98
N ALA A 48 4.75 -2.63 -2.29
CA ALA A 48 4.50 -3.12 -0.94
C ALA A 48 4.13 -4.60 -0.94
N GLU A 49 3.34 -5.02 -1.91
CA GLU A 49 3.00 -6.43 -2.04
C GLU A 49 4.24 -7.27 -2.30
N GLU A 50 5.08 -6.81 -3.20
CA GLU A 50 6.33 -7.52 -3.50
C GLU A 50 7.22 -7.59 -2.28
N TRP A 51 7.34 -6.47 -1.56
CA TRP A 51 8.13 -6.40 -0.33
C TRP A 51 7.65 -7.43 0.69
N ALA A 52 6.33 -7.54 0.85
CA ALA A 52 5.76 -8.47 1.82
C ALA A 52 5.98 -9.92 1.38
N GLU A 53 5.80 -10.20 0.10
CA GLU A 53 5.98 -11.55 -0.43
C GLU A 53 7.43 -12.02 -0.26
N ASN A 54 8.38 -11.11 -0.49
CA ASN A 54 9.78 -11.45 -0.34
C ASN A 54 10.15 -11.77 1.10
N ARG A 55 9.34 -11.29 2.05
CA ARG A 55 9.57 -11.54 3.46
C ARG A 55 8.69 -12.64 4.01
N GLY A 56 7.90 -13.29 3.15
CA GLY A 56 6.99 -14.34 3.59
C GLY A 56 5.84 -13.82 4.44
N MET A 57 5.51 -12.54 4.30
CA MET A 57 4.45 -11.93 5.09
C MET A 57 3.11 -12.03 4.37
N LYS A 58 2.05 -12.11 5.16
CA LYS A 58 0.71 -12.04 4.62
C LYS A 58 0.43 -10.62 4.14
N VAL A 59 -0.12 -10.50 2.94
CA VAL A 59 -0.33 -9.18 2.34
C VAL A 59 -1.64 -8.57 2.80
N ARG A 60 -2.74 -9.34 2.76
CA ARG A 60 -4.07 -8.81 3.05
C ARG A 60 -4.65 -9.45 4.29
N LYS A 61 -5.55 -8.72 4.93
CA LYS A 61 -6.26 -9.23 6.08
C LYS A 61 -7.17 -10.39 5.67
N ALA A 62 -7.44 -11.28 6.64
CA ALA A 62 -8.26 -12.44 6.37
C ALA A 62 -9.68 -12.08 5.92
N ASN A 63 -10.18 -10.94 6.39
CA ASN A 63 -11.55 -10.51 6.06
C ASN A 63 -11.62 -9.62 4.84
N ALA A 64 -10.53 -9.50 4.09
CA ALA A 64 -10.53 -8.69 2.89
C ALA A 64 -11.41 -9.33 1.82
N PRO A 65 -12.08 -8.52 1.00
CA PRO A 65 -12.82 -9.07 -0.13
C PRO A 65 -11.89 -9.80 -1.08
N GLU A 66 -12.35 -10.91 -1.63
CA GLU A 66 -11.57 -11.61 -2.62
C GLU A 66 -11.56 -10.83 -3.92
N ASN A 67 -10.41 -10.79 -4.53
CA ASN A 67 -10.27 -10.13 -5.82
C ASN A 67 -10.30 -11.20 -6.90
N LYS A 68 -11.49 -11.61 -7.23
CA LYS A 68 -11.67 -12.65 -8.22
C LYS A 68 -11.43 -12.15 -9.62
N LYS A 69 -10.87 -12.98 -10.43
CA LYS A 69 -10.69 -12.68 -11.83
C LYS A 69 -11.68 -13.47 -12.65
#